data_24749e5ce67a6b8518b62dab47b520d3
#
_entry.id   24749e5ce67a6b8518b62dab47b520d3
#
_cell.length_a   1.000
_cell.length_b   1.000
_cell.length_c   1.000
_cell.angle_alpha   90.00
_cell.angle_beta   90.00
_cell.angle_gamma   90.00
#
_symmetry.space_group_name_H-M   'P 1'
#
loop_
_entity.id
_entity.type
_entity.pdbx_description
1 polymer ?
#
loop_
_entity_poly.entity_id
_entity_poly.type
_entity_poly.pdbx_seq_one_letter_code
_entity_poly.pdbx_strand_id
1 'polypeptide(L)'
;VLSDTDDFLIADSYVRKEFALYPDVFEGVTVKDYRYNRNFSMDDVIFLEYGNERLAAFTDGMFEDYGELFGRMIRAQMRNFQIRGAVNFKMAGIADDEKQKKLQTYIDKLYAAFNNNEIAIVPQLEGFNYEEFGTSSVNSSQNFDEIKKLRKEMIDYVASIIGIPSALLHGDMADLSNNMKAYMEYCIDPLTKKLEDELNAKLFTSNEFLAGEHIKIIHKKDIIENAEAVDKLVASGSFNRNEVRELLGAERVDNPELDKYLITKNYQSADEGGENE
;
A
#
# COMPACT_ATOMS: atom_id res chain seq x y z
N VAL A 1 -16.16 -12.54 15.43
CA VAL A 1 -16.96 -13.21 16.47
C VAL A 1 -17.90 -12.19 17.07
N LEU A 2 -19.22 -12.46 17.02
CA LEU A 2 -20.20 -11.66 17.73
C LEU A 2 -20.08 -11.97 19.23
N SER A 3 -19.97 -10.93 20.06
CA SER A 3 -20.05 -11.06 21.51
C SER A 3 -21.52 -11.04 21.97
N ASP A 4 -21.78 -11.49 23.20
CA ASP A 4 -23.11 -11.38 23.83
C ASP A 4 -23.55 -9.90 24.05
N THR A 5 -22.68 -8.94 23.74
CA THR A 5 -22.90 -7.49 23.85
C THR A 5 -23.01 -6.82 22.48
N ASP A 6 -23.26 -7.55 21.40
CA ASP A 6 -23.35 -7.09 20.01
C ASP A 6 -22.06 -6.42 19.45
N ASP A 7 -20.93 -6.61 20.12
CA ASP A 7 -19.65 -6.13 19.65
C ASP A 7 -18.98 -7.13 18.67
N PHE A 8 -18.37 -6.61 17.63
CA PHE A 8 -17.52 -7.42 16.75
C PHE A 8 -16.12 -7.54 17.34
N LEU A 9 -15.71 -8.79 17.61
CA LEU A 9 -14.37 -9.08 18.08
C LEU A 9 -13.52 -9.61 16.93
N ILE A 10 -12.38 -8.95 16.69
CA ILE A 10 -11.42 -9.39 15.67
C ILE A 10 -10.52 -10.46 16.28
N ALA A 11 -10.42 -11.59 15.60
CA ALA A 11 -9.52 -12.66 16.00
C ALA A 11 -8.07 -12.33 15.60
N ASP A 12 -7.14 -12.44 16.56
CA ASP A 12 -5.71 -12.23 16.32
C ASP A 12 -5.05 -13.50 15.74
N SER A 13 -5.57 -14.68 16.12
CA SER A 13 -5.09 -15.94 15.56
C SER A 13 -6.20 -17.00 15.58
N TYR A 14 -6.15 -17.91 14.62
CA TYR A 14 -7.04 -19.05 14.50
C TYR A 14 -6.40 -20.11 13.58
N VAL A 15 -6.93 -21.33 13.64
CA VAL A 15 -6.63 -22.41 12.70
C VAL A 15 -7.90 -22.74 11.93
N ARG A 16 -7.92 -22.52 10.62
CA ARG A 16 -9.01 -22.90 9.73
C ARG A 16 -8.84 -24.37 9.35
N LYS A 17 -9.88 -25.17 9.58
CA LYS A 17 -10.00 -26.52 9.05
C LYS A 17 -10.98 -26.51 7.90
N GLU A 18 -10.46 -26.72 6.73
CA GLU A 18 -11.22 -26.78 5.48
C GLU A 18 -11.73 -28.19 5.25
N PHE A 19 -12.99 -28.30 4.87
CA PHE A 19 -13.64 -29.57 4.55
C PHE A 19 -14.24 -29.50 3.16
N ALA A 20 -14.07 -30.56 2.37
CA ALA A 20 -14.58 -30.60 0.99
C ALA A 20 -16.13 -30.61 0.90
N LEU A 21 -16.83 -31.08 1.94
CA LEU A 21 -18.28 -31.31 1.92
C LEU A 21 -19.03 -30.66 3.10
N TYR A 22 -18.32 -30.10 4.04
CA TYR A 22 -18.89 -29.48 5.24
C TYR A 22 -18.37 -28.04 5.38
N PRO A 23 -19.11 -27.17 6.08
CA PRO A 23 -18.62 -25.83 6.40
C PRO A 23 -17.30 -25.89 7.16
N ASP A 24 -16.44 -24.92 6.90
CA ASP A 24 -15.17 -24.79 7.59
C ASP A 24 -15.36 -24.53 9.08
N VAL A 25 -14.38 -24.98 9.86
CA VAL A 25 -14.36 -24.82 11.31
C VAL A 25 -13.10 -24.07 11.73
N PHE A 26 -13.27 -23.08 12.60
CA PHE A 26 -12.21 -22.27 13.15
C PHE A 26 -11.90 -22.71 14.58
N GLU A 27 -10.68 -23.21 14.81
CA GLU A 27 -10.20 -23.72 16.09
C GLU A 27 -9.16 -22.80 16.71
N GLY A 28 -9.06 -22.84 18.04
CA GLY A 28 -8.03 -22.10 18.77
C GLY A 28 -8.10 -20.59 18.57
N VAL A 29 -9.29 -20.07 18.32
CA VAL A 29 -9.51 -18.63 18.13
C VAL A 29 -9.04 -17.86 19.35
N THR A 30 -8.20 -16.86 19.13
CA THR A 30 -7.66 -15.98 20.17
C THR A 30 -8.02 -14.53 19.86
N VAL A 31 -8.54 -13.84 20.86
CA VAL A 31 -8.84 -12.41 20.79
C VAL A 31 -8.08 -11.72 21.94
N LYS A 32 -7.12 -10.87 21.61
CA LYS A 32 -6.17 -10.32 22.59
C LYS A 32 -5.48 -11.45 23.35
N ASP A 33 -5.56 -11.46 24.65
CA ASP A 33 -4.96 -12.48 25.51
C ASP A 33 -5.91 -13.65 25.83
N TYR A 34 -7.14 -13.64 25.30
CA TYR A 34 -8.13 -14.67 25.57
C TYR A 34 -8.23 -15.67 24.44
N ARG A 35 -8.01 -16.95 24.76
CA ARG A 35 -8.20 -18.06 23.84
C ARG A 35 -9.54 -18.76 24.14
N TYR A 36 -10.38 -18.85 23.10
CA TYR A 36 -11.65 -19.56 23.20
C TYR A 36 -11.46 -21.07 23.24
N ASN A 37 -12.17 -21.72 24.13
CA ASN A 37 -12.15 -23.20 24.25
C ASN A 37 -13.14 -23.89 23.29
N ARG A 38 -14.02 -23.11 22.65
CA ARG A 38 -14.97 -23.64 21.65
C ARG A 38 -14.41 -23.42 20.23
N ASN A 39 -14.87 -24.28 19.32
CA ASN A 39 -14.68 -24.08 17.90
C ASN A 39 -15.83 -23.23 17.36
N PHE A 40 -15.57 -22.48 16.29
CA PHE A 40 -16.54 -21.67 15.60
C PHE A 40 -16.79 -22.25 14.22
N SER A 41 -18.05 -22.34 13.82
CA SER A 41 -18.43 -22.68 12.45
C SER A 41 -18.33 -21.46 11.53
N MET A 42 -18.41 -21.66 10.21
CA MET A 42 -18.47 -20.57 9.24
C MET A 42 -19.66 -19.64 9.51
N ASP A 43 -20.77 -20.16 10.08
CA ASP A 43 -21.96 -19.37 10.39
C ASP A 43 -21.80 -18.48 11.63
N ASP A 44 -20.85 -18.82 12.51
CA ASP A 44 -20.59 -18.07 13.74
C ASP A 44 -19.61 -16.91 13.55
N VAL A 45 -18.99 -16.78 12.36
CA VAL A 45 -17.93 -15.84 12.11
C VAL A 45 -18.17 -15.03 10.84
N ILE A 46 -17.71 -13.80 10.82
CA ILE A 46 -17.58 -13.01 9.60
C ILE A 46 -16.18 -13.29 9.06
N PHE A 47 -16.10 -14.02 7.96
CA PHE A 47 -14.84 -14.42 7.38
C PHE A 47 -14.58 -13.71 6.05
N LEU A 48 -13.59 -12.83 6.06
CA LEU A 48 -13.18 -12.10 4.87
C LEU A 48 -11.90 -12.73 4.31
N GLU A 49 -12.04 -13.48 3.24
CA GLU A 49 -10.89 -14.03 2.53
C GLU A 49 -10.36 -13.00 1.52
N TYR A 50 -9.14 -12.56 1.76
CA TYR A 50 -8.39 -11.67 0.88
C TYR A 50 -7.08 -12.32 0.44
N GLY A 51 -7.11 -13.62 0.21
CA GLY A 51 -5.94 -14.40 -0.20
C GLY A 51 -6.05 -14.83 -1.66
N ASN A 52 -4.97 -14.66 -2.40
CA ASN A 52 -4.76 -15.30 -3.69
C ASN A 52 -3.37 -15.93 -3.66
N GLU A 53 -3.30 -17.23 -3.41
CA GLU A 53 -2.03 -17.98 -3.29
C GLU A 53 -1.16 -17.86 -4.54
N ARG A 54 -1.78 -17.82 -5.74
CA ARG A 54 -1.05 -17.64 -6.99
C ARG A 54 -0.43 -16.26 -7.09
N LEU A 55 -1.16 -15.23 -6.64
CA LEU A 55 -0.66 -13.86 -6.60
C LEU A 55 0.42 -13.73 -5.53
N ALA A 56 0.24 -14.32 -4.36
CA ALA A 56 1.24 -14.34 -3.30
C ALA A 56 2.54 -15.00 -3.78
N ALA A 57 2.48 -16.19 -4.37
CA ALA A 57 3.66 -16.87 -4.91
C ALA A 57 4.35 -16.07 -6.02
N PHE A 58 3.58 -15.40 -6.88
CA PHE A 58 4.12 -14.53 -7.93
C PHE A 58 4.82 -13.30 -7.33
N THR A 59 4.20 -12.64 -6.35
CA THR A 59 4.79 -11.47 -5.68
C THR A 59 6.02 -11.85 -4.87
N ASP A 60 6.03 -13.00 -4.20
CA ASP A 60 7.20 -13.49 -3.44
C ASP A 60 8.39 -13.72 -4.37
N GLY A 61 8.21 -14.39 -5.51
CA GLY A 61 9.26 -14.56 -6.51
C GLY A 61 9.79 -13.22 -7.04
N MET A 62 8.89 -12.30 -7.32
CA MET A 62 9.26 -10.97 -7.77
C MET A 62 10.05 -10.20 -6.69
N PHE A 63 9.65 -10.27 -5.42
CA PHE A 63 10.37 -9.64 -4.31
C PHE A 63 11.77 -10.23 -4.13
N GLU A 64 11.94 -11.53 -4.32
CA GLU A 64 13.24 -12.18 -4.27
C GLU A 64 14.16 -11.65 -5.38
N ASP A 65 13.68 -11.61 -6.63
CA ASP A 65 14.43 -11.11 -7.78
C ASP A 65 14.81 -9.61 -7.62
N TYR A 66 13.86 -8.77 -7.21
CA TYR A 66 14.13 -7.35 -6.95
C TYR A 66 15.10 -7.16 -5.77
N GLY A 67 14.96 -7.97 -4.72
CA GLY A 67 15.86 -7.95 -3.56
C GLY A 67 17.30 -8.29 -3.95
N GLU A 68 17.48 -9.31 -4.80
CA GLU A 68 18.79 -9.69 -5.30
C GLU A 68 19.40 -8.58 -6.20
N LEU A 69 18.62 -8.07 -7.14
CA LEU A 69 19.05 -6.99 -8.03
C LEU A 69 19.44 -5.74 -7.23
N PHE A 70 18.58 -5.33 -6.30
CA PHE A 70 18.85 -4.19 -5.42
C PHE A 70 20.10 -4.40 -4.58
N GLY A 71 20.29 -5.59 -4.02
CA GLY A 71 21.51 -5.95 -3.29
C GLY A 71 22.76 -5.92 -4.17
N ARG A 72 22.68 -6.36 -5.43
CA ARG A 72 23.79 -6.25 -6.41
C ARG A 72 24.12 -4.80 -6.73
N MET A 73 23.11 -3.95 -6.93
CA MET A 73 23.29 -2.51 -7.21
C MET A 73 23.95 -1.79 -6.04
N ILE A 74 23.50 -2.04 -4.80
CA ILE A 74 24.11 -1.47 -3.58
C ILE A 74 25.58 -1.92 -3.46
N ARG A 75 25.84 -3.21 -3.63
CA ARG A 75 27.25 -3.71 -3.57
C ARG A 75 28.13 -3.11 -4.67
N ALA A 76 27.58 -2.92 -5.86
CA ALA A 76 28.29 -2.24 -6.93
C ALA A 76 28.63 -0.79 -6.57
N GLN A 77 27.65 -0.08 -5.99
CA GLN A 77 27.82 1.28 -5.52
C GLN A 77 28.86 1.39 -4.40
N MET A 78 28.80 0.49 -3.42
CA MET A 78 29.78 0.42 -2.34
C MET A 78 31.21 0.19 -2.89
N ARG A 79 31.36 -0.67 -3.91
CA ARG A 79 32.65 -0.87 -4.59
C ARG A 79 33.14 0.39 -5.32
N ASN A 80 32.22 1.18 -5.86
CA ASN A 80 32.58 2.43 -6.55
C ASN A 80 33.14 3.50 -5.58
N PHE A 81 32.75 3.43 -4.32
CA PHE A 81 33.31 4.30 -3.25
C PHE A 81 34.58 3.75 -2.59
N GLN A 82 35.01 2.55 -2.95
CA GLN A 82 36.28 2.03 -2.44
C GLN A 82 37.46 2.72 -3.10
N ILE A 83 38.38 3.20 -2.29
CA ILE A 83 39.67 3.70 -2.77
C ILE A 83 40.46 2.49 -3.30
N ARG A 84 40.79 2.52 -4.56
CA ARG A 84 41.59 1.48 -5.22
C ARG A 84 42.88 2.12 -5.68
N GLY A 85 43.97 1.61 -5.19
CA GLY A 85 45.28 2.06 -5.57
C GLY A 85 46.25 0.90 -5.74
N ALA A 86 47.26 1.07 -6.55
CA ALA A 86 48.40 0.19 -6.63
C ALA A 86 49.60 0.87 -6.00
N VAL A 87 50.33 0.11 -5.18
CA VAL A 87 51.59 0.53 -4.64
C VAL A 87 52.70 -0.18 -5.40
N ASN A 88 53.42 0.54 -6.19
CA ASN A 88 54.62 0.04 -6.85
C ASN A 88 55.85 0.26 -5.98
N PHE A 89 56.62 -0.81 -5.76
CA PHE A 89 57.80 -0.78 -4.92
C PHE A 89 59.05 -1.16 -5.72
N LYS A 90 59.98 -0.25 -5.85
CA LYS A 90 61.26 -0.46 -6.52
C LYS A 90 62.42 -0.22 -5.55
N MET A 91 62.95 -1.27 -5.01
CA MET A 91 64.21 -1.23 -4.23
C MET A 91 65.12 -2.37 -4.66
N ALA A 92 66.31 -2.00 -5.12
CA ALA A 92 67.37 -2.99 -5.43
C ALA A 92 68.22 -3.30 -4.18
N GLY A 93 68.54 -4.56 -3.97
CA GLY A 93 69.55 -4.93 -2.97
C GLY A 93 69.07 -5.23 -1.53
N ILE A 94 67.76 -5.31 -1.29
CA ILE A 94 67.22 -5.65 0.07
C ILE A 94 66.65 -7.09 0.00
N ALA A 95 66.82 -7.86 1.10
CA ALA A 95 66.26 -9.18 1.25
C ALA A 95 64.71 -9.15 1.15
N ASP A 96 64.11 -10.19 0.57
CA ASP A 96 62.68 -10.23 0.26
C ASP A 96 61.77 -10.09 1.50
N ASP A 97 62.19 -10.62 2.65
CA ASP A 97 61.45 -10.50 3.92
C ASP A 97 61.41 -9.06 4.46
N GLU A 98 62.52 -8.30 4.30
CA GLU A 98 62.55 -6.89 4.71
C GLU A 98 61.71 -6.01 3.74
N LYS A 99 61.68 -6.35 2.46
CA LYS A 99 60.86 -5.67 1.46
C LYS A 99 59.38 -5.82 1.82
N GLN A 100 58.94 -7.02 2.15
CA GLN A 100 57.57 -7.31 2.51
C GLN A 100 57.13 -6.54 3.77
N LYS A 101 57.98 -6.52 4.81
CA LYS A 101 57.72 -5.74 6.05
C LYS A 101 57.60 -4.25 5.79
N LYS A 102 58.47 -3.67 4.98
CA LYS A 102 58.42 -2.25 4.64
C LYS A 102 57.18 -1.91 3.79
N LEU A 103 56.82 -2.76 2.86
CA LEU A 103 55.62 -2.62 2.04
C LEU A 103 54.36 -2.69 2.91
N GLN A 104 54.27 -3.69 3.81
CA GLN A 104 53.15 -3.81 4.72
C GLN A 104 53.01 -2.58 5.64
N THR A 105 54.10 -2.11 6.21
CA THR A 105 54.10 -0.90 7.04
C THR A 105 53.61 0.33 6.27
N TYR A 106 53.97 0.43 5.00
CA TYR A 106 53.51 1.56 4.15
C TYR A 106 52.02 1.44 3.82
N ILE A 107 51.53 0.23 3.48
CA ILE A 107 50.12 -0.03 3.26
C ILE A 107 49.29 0.27 4.51
N ASP A 108 49.75 -0.14 5.69
CA ASP A 108 49.07 0.12 6.97
C ASP A 108 48.97 1.62 7.27
N LYS A 109 50.03 2.39 6.97
CA LYS A 109 50.02 3.86 7.09
C LYS A 109 49.06 4.51 6.09
N LEU A 110 49.00 4.02 4.84
CA LEU A 110 48.02 4.49 3.85
C LEU A 110 46.62 4.22 4.33
N TYR A 111 46.35 2.99 4.75
CA TYR A 111 45.02 2.61 5.26
C TYR A 111 44.59 3.46 6.46
N ALA A 112 45.48 3.71 7.40
CA ALA A 112 45.21 4.56 8.55
C ALA A 112 44.94 6.03 8.14
N ALA A 113 45.68 6.55 7.16
CA ALA A 113 45.49 7.90 6.65
C ALA A 113 44.13 8.05 5.97
N PHE A 114 43.70 7.09 5.18
CA PHE A 114 42.39 7.12 4.50
C PHE A 114 41.20 6.85 5.43
N ASN A 115 41.39 6.03 6.47
CA ASN A 115 40.29 5.67 7.36
C ASN A 115 40.02 6.68 8.47
N ASN A 116 41.05 7.43 8.91
CA ASN A 116 40.96 8.31 10.05
C ASN A 116 40.85 9.80 9.72
N ASN A 117 41.01 10.18 8.45
CA ASN A 117 41.02 11.59 8.03
C ASN A 117 40.11 11.83 6.84
N GLU A 118 39.36 12.92 6.86
CA GLU A 118 38.57 13.39 5.72
C GLU A 118 39.45 13.79 4.52
N ILE A 119 40.67 14.24 4.78
CA ILE A 119 41.68 14.58 3.78
C ILE A 119 42.92 13.74 4.08
N ALA A 120 43.22 12.77 3.21
CA ALA A 120 44.40 11.94 3.32
C ALA A 120 45.56 12.53 2.52
N ILE A 121 46.67 12.86 3.23
CA ILE A 121 47.92 13.26 2.57
C ILE A 121 48.80 12.00 2.56
N VAL A 122 49.07 11.49 1.33
CA VAL A 122 49.95 10.34 1.15
C VAL A 122 51.39 10.82 1.06
N PRO A 123 52.28 10.45 2.00
CA PRO A 123 53.69 10.81 1.92
C PRO A 123 54.33 10.06 0.74
N GLN A 124 54.97 10.76 -0.14
CA GLN A 124 55.82 10.16 -1.16
C GLN A 124 57.17 9.79 -0.52
N LEU A 125 57.41 8.49 -0.39
CA LEU A 125 58.69 7.96 0.07
C LEU A 125 59.47 7.48 -1.15
N GLU A 126 60.80 7.68 -1.09
CA GLU A 126 61.70 7.27 -2.17
C GLU A 126 61.61 5.76 -2.39
N GLY A 127 61.31 5.34 -3.60
CA GLY A 127 61.07 3.92 -3.96
C GLY A 127 59.65 3.42 -3.86
N PHE A 128 58.68 4.21 -3.39
CA PHE A 128 57.28 3.87 -3.34
C PHE A 128 56.51 4.80 -4.30
N ASN A 129 55.74 4.23 -5.19
CA ASN A 129 54.80 4.96 -6.03
C ASN A 129 53.39 4.46 -5.76
N TYR A 130 52.49 5.37 -5.36
CA TYR A 130 51.08 5.08 -5.17
C TYR A 130 50.31 5.68 -6.37
N GLU A 131 49.58 4.86 -7.05
CA GLU A 131 48.67 5.26 -8.13
C GLU A 131 47.25 4.91 -7.72
N GLU A 132 46.40 5.94 -7.67
CA GLU A 132 44.98 5.73 -7.38
C GLU A 132 44.22 5.51 -8.68
N PHE A 133 43.52 4.40 -8.78
CA PHE A 133 42.60 4.14 -9.87
C PHE A 133 41.26 4.83 -9.56
N GLY A 134 41.18 6.11 -9.91
CA GLY A 134 39.95 6.89 -9.74
C GLY A 134 38.84 6.31 -10.60
N THR A 135 37.77 5.87 -9.96
CA THR A 135 36.51 5.62 -10.66
C THR A 135 35.95 6.98 -11.04
N SER A 136 35.80 7.24 -12.34
CA SER A 136 35.23 8.51 -12.84
C SER A 136 33.95 8.83 -12.08
N SER A 137 33.90 9.95 -11.40
CA SER A 137 32.78 10.46 -10.60
C SER A 137 31.47 10.63 -11.39
N VAL A 138 31.52 10.46 -12.70
CA VAL A 138 30.39 10.64 -13.63
C VAL A 138 29.34 9.53 -13.46
N ASN A 139 29.70 8.32 -12.99
CA ASN A 139 28.76 7.20 -12.90
C ASN A 139 28.09 7.04 -11.53
N SER A 140 28.50 7.76 -10.50
CA SER A 140 27.97 7.57 -9.14
C SER A 140 26.56 8.15 -8.98
N SER A 141 26.27 9.31 -9.56
CA SER A 141 24.94 9.93 -9.52
C SER A 141 23.91 9.12 -10.33
N GLN A 142 24.30 8.62 -11.51
CA GLN A 142 23.42 7.79 -12.34
C GLN A 142 23.01 6.51 -11.63
N ASN A 143 23.94 5.84 -10.94
CA ASN A 143 23.63 4.61 -10.19
C ASN A 143 22.65 4.83 -9.04
N PHE A 144 22.71 5.99 -8.35
CA PHE A 144 21.73 6.32 -7.31
C PHE A 144 20.34 6.58 -7.88
N ASP A 145 20.26 7.22 -9.02
CA ASP A 145 18.98 7.47 -9.69
C ASP A 145 18.36 6.19 -10.23
N GLU A 146 19.18 5.24 -10.70
CA GLU A 146 18.71 3.90 -11.10
C GLU A 146 18.16 3.12 -9.90
N ILE A 147 18.84 3.17 -8.74
CA ILE A 147 18.35 2.53 -7.50
C ILE A 147 17.01 3.14 -7.05
N LYS A 148 16.88 4.47 -7.12
CA LYS A 148 15.62 5.15 -6.80
C LYS A 148 14.50 4.78 -7.78
N LYS A 149 14.79 4.70 -9.07
CA LYS A 149 13.82 4.29 -10.10
C LYS A 149 13.35 2.87 -9.86
N LEU A 150 14.28 1.93 -9.64
CA LEU A 150 13.94 0.54 -9.37
C LEU A 150 13.03 0.39 -8.15
N ARG A 151 13.36 1.10 -7.05
CA ARG A 151 12.51 1.11 -5.85
C ARG A 151 11.11 1.67 -6.15
N LYS A 152 11.04 2.76 -6.92
CA LYS A 152 9.77 3.37 -7.31
C LYS A 152 8.93 2.41 -8.15
N GLU A 153 9.52 1.80 -9.17
CA GLU A 153 8.86 0.83 -10.04
C GLU A 153 8.32 -0.37 -9.26
N MET A 154 9.08 -0.87 -8.29
CA MET A 154 8.63 -1.96 -7.42
C MET A 154 7.41 -1.56 -6.58
N ILE A 155 7.42 -0.38 -5.98
CA ILE A 155 6.28 0.15 -5.21
C ILE A 155 5.06 0.34 -6.11
N ASP A 156 5.24 0.93 -7.28
CA ASP A 156 4.17 1.17 -8.27
C ASP A 156 3.55 -0.14 -8.75
N TYR A 157 4.38 -1.16 -8.95
CA TYR A 157 3.92 -2.46 -9.37
C TYR A 157 3.05 -3.15 -8.30
N VAL A 158 3.51 -3.16 -7.03
CA VAL A 158 2.72 -3.70 -5.91
C VAL A 158 1.42 -2.93 -5.74
N ALA A 159 1.47 -1.60 -5.83
CA ALA A 159 0.29 -0.74 -5.76
C ALA A 159 -0.74 -1.10 -6.84
N SER A 160 -0.29 -1.31 -8.08
CA SER A 160 -1.17 -1.67 -9.19
C SER A 160 -1.87 -3.01 -9.00
N ILE A 161 -1.19 -3.98 -8.37
CA ILE A 161 -1.77 -5.29 -8.04
C ILE A 161 -2.90 -5.15 -7.00
N ILE A 162 -2.71 -4.26 -6.02
CA ILE A 162 -3.67 -4.01 -4.93
C ILE A 162 -4.81 -3.07 -5.41
N GLY A 163 -4.63 -2.39 -6.54
CA GLY A 163 -5.58 -1.40 -7.06
C GLY A 163 -5.37 0.01 -6.50
N ILE A 164 -4.19 0.29 -5.90
CA ILE A 164 -3.86 1.61 -5.35
C ILE A 164 -3.22 2.46 -6.45
N PRO A 165 -3.78 3.64 -6.80
CA PRO A 165 -3.14 4.57 -7.73
C PRO A 165 -1.76 5.01 -7.23
N SER A 166 -0.73 4.89 -8.06
CA SER A 166 0.66 5.21 -7.69
C SER A 166 0.84 6.67 -7.29
N ALA A 167 0.04 7.59 -7.84
CA ALA A 167 0.03 9.00 -7.49
C ALA A 167 -0.23 9.23 -5.98
N LEU A 168 -1.10 8.44 -5.36
CA LEU A 168 -1.38 8.54 -3.93
C LEU A 168 -0.20 8.11 -3.06
N LEU A 169 0.63 7.17 -3.54
CA LEU A 169 1.81 6.68 -2.82
C LEU A 169 2.99 7.66 -2.89
N HIS A 170 3.10 8.37 -4.00
CA HIS A 170 4.22 9.31 -4.20
C HIS A 170 3.91 10.73 -3.75
N GLY A 171 2.68 10.98 -3.27
CA GLY A 171 2.26 12.31 -2.85
C GLY A 171 2.10 13.28 -4.02
N ASP A 172 1.85 12.76 -5.22
CA ASP A 172 1.55 13.57 -6.37
C ASP A 172 0.14 14.16 -6.22
N MET A 173 0.10 15.47 -6.00
CA MET A 173 -1.15 16.20 -5.78
C MET A 173 -1.88 16.52 -7.08
N ALA A 174 -1.27 16.25 -8.22
CA ALA A 174 -1.93 16.39 -9.51
C ALA A 174 -3.11 15.41 -9.56
N ASP A 175 -4.30 15.94 -9.77
CA ASP A 175 -5.54 15.16 -9.91
C ASP A 175 -5.89 14.24 -8.72
N LEU A 176 -5.63 14.72 -7.51
CA LEU A 176 -5.88 13.99 -6.25
C LEU A 176 -7.33 13.46 -6.16
N SER A 177 -8.30 14.25 -6.61
CA SER A 177 -9.72 13.88 -6.55
C SER A 177 -10.03 12.64 -7.41
N ASN A 178 -9.52 12.56 -8.64
CA ASN A 178 -9.73 11.41 -9.51
C ASN A 178 -8.94 10.19 -9.05
N ASN A 179 -7.72 10.38 -8.54
CA ASN A 179 -6.94 9.29 -7.95
C ASN A 179 -7.62 8.72 -6.71
N MET A 180 -8.23 9.57 -5.87
CA MET A 180 -9.00 9.12 -4.71
C MET A 180 -10.27 8.36 -5.13
N LYS A 181 -10.99 8.83 -6.17
CA LYS A 181 -12.14 8.10 -6.72
C LYS A 181 -11.75 6.73 -7.24
N ALA A 182 -10.66 6.66 -8.00
CA ALA A 182 -10.13 5.39 -8.50
C ALA A 182 -9.73 4.44 -7.35
N TYR A 183 -9.09 4.95 -6.31
CA TYR A 183 -8.77 4.17 -5.12
C TYR A 183 -10.01 3.61 -4.43
N MET A 184 -11.04 4.44 -4.26
CA MET A 184 -12.30 4.00 -3.68
C MET A 184 -12.96 2.91 -4.54
N GLU A 185 -13.08 3.13 -5.84
CA GLU A 185 -13.76 2.23 -6.77
C GLU A 185 -13.04 0.89 -6.95
N TYR A 186 -11.71 0.91 -7.10
CA TYR A 186 -10.94 -0.31 -7.43
C TYR A 186 -10.38 -1.05 -6.21
N CYS A 187 -10.17 -0.37 -5.09
CA CYS A 187 -9.58 -0.96 -3.89
C CYS A 187 -10.60 -1.11 -2.75
N ILE A 188 -11.31 -0.04 -2.40
CA ILE A 188 -12.14 -0.01 -1.19
C ILE A 188 -13.52 -0.63 -1.44
N ASP A 189 -14.21 -0.27 -2.52
CA ASP A 189 -15.56 -0.76 -2.80
C ASP A 189 -15.65 -2.29 -2.89
N PRO A 190 -14.70 -3.02 -3.53
CA PRO A 190 -14.72 -4.47 -3.52
C PRO A 190 -14.57 -5.10 -2.13
N LEU A 191 -13.80 -4.45 -1.24
CA LEU A 191 -13.60 -4.92 0.15
C LEU A 191 -14.85 -4.66 0.99
N THR A 192 -15.42 -3.45 0.89
CA THR A 192 -16.65 -3.08 1.60
C THR A 192 -17.82 -3.93 1.13
N LYS A 193 -17.89 -4.25 -0.17
CA LYS A 193 -18.94 -5.13 -0.70
C LYS A 193 -18.85 -6.55 -0.14
N LYS A 194 -17.64 -7.12 -0.05
CA LYS A 194 -17.46 -8.44 0.60
C LYS A 194 -17.88 -8.41 2.06
N LEU A 195 -17.54 -7.35 2.79
CA LEU A 195 -17.95 -7.18 4.19
C LEU A 195 -19.47 -7.04 4.31
N GLU A 196 -20.10 -6.25 3.46
CA GLU A 196 -21.55 -6.07 3.41
C GLU A 196 -22.27 -7.40 3.14
N ASP A 197 -21.80 -8.18 2.17
CA ASP A 197 -22.37 -9.46 1.80
C ASP A 197 -22.26 -10.47 2.96
N GLU A 198 -21.10 -10.55 3.62
CA GLU A 198 -20.89 -11.41 4.81
C GLU A 198 -21.77 -10.99 5.99
N LEU A 199 -21.87 -9.70 6.27
CA LEU A 199 -22.74 -9.18 7.33
C LEU A 199 -24.20 -9.51 7.06
N ASN A 200 -24.68 -9.27 5.85
CA ASN A 200 -26.05 -9.56 5.47
C ASN A 200 -26.37 -11.06 5.51
N ALA A 201 -25.44 -11.90 5.10
CA ALA A 201 -25.62 -13.35 5.12
C ALA A 201 -25.66 -13.94 6.53
N LYS A 202 -25.03 -13.29 7.52
CA LYS A 202 -24.85 -13.84 8.89
C LYS A 202 -25.78 -13.19 9.92
N LEU A 203 -26.19 -11.94 9.73
CA LEU A 203 -26.99 -11.19 10.70
C LEU A 203 -28.48 -11.20 10.41
N PHE A 204 -28.87 -11.45 9.16
CA PHE A 204 -30.28 -11.48 8.78
C PHE A 204 -30.73 -12.86 8.34
N THR A 205 -31.95 -13.20 8.68
CA THR A 205 -32.63 -14.36 8.13
C THR A 205 -33.09 -14.08 6.70
N SER A 206 -33.33 -15.11 5.90
CA SER A 206 -33.86 -14.96 4.54
C SER A 206 -35.17 -14.16 4.49
N ASN A 207 -36.02 -14.26 5.51
CA ASN A 207 -37.29 -13.56 5.57
C ASN A 207 -37.11 -12.06 5.86
N GLU A 208 -36.21 -11.72 6.77
CA GLU A 208 -35.87 -10.32 7.07
C GLU A 208 -35.21 -9.62 5.87
N PHE A 209 -34.28 -10.33 5.21
CA PHE A 209 -33.65 -9.82 4.00
C PHE A 209 -34.66 -9.58 2.86
N LEU A 210 -35.61 -10.50 2.66
CA LEU A 210 -36.70 -10.34 1.68
C LEU A 210 -37.69 -9.24 2.07
N ALA A 211 -37.84 -8.95 3.36
CA ALA A 211 -38.63 -7.82 3.85
C ALA A 211 -37.94 -6.45 3.65
N GLY A 212 -36.67 -6.45 3.19
CA GLY A 212 -35.89 -5.25 2.90
C GLY A 212 -34.94 -4.86 4.02
N GLU A 213 -34.85 -5.65 5.10
CA GLU A 213 -33.89 -5.41 6.19
C GLU A 213 -32.51 -5.83 5.75
N HIS A 214 -31.58 -4.91 5.67
CA HIS A 214 -30.20 -5.19 5.29
C HIS A 214 -29.24 -4.08 5.75
N ILE A 215 -27.99 -4.46 5.93
CA ILE A 215 -26.89 -3.52 6.16
C ILE A 215 -26.35 -3.08 4.79
N LYS A 216 -26.17 -1.78 4.63
CA LYS A 216 -25.49 -1.17 3.51
C LYS A 216 -24.34 -0.31 4.02
N ILE A 217 -23.14 -0.59 3.55
CA ILE A 217 -21.96 0.21 3.88
C ILE A 217 -21.81 1.32 2.85
N ILE A 218 -21.90 2.56 3.30
CA ILE A 218 -21.78 3.73 2.45
C ILE A 218 -20.58 4.58 2.86
N HIS A 219 -19.89 5.10 1.86
CA HIS A 219 -18.81 6.05 2.11
C HIS A 219 -19.39 7.42 2.42
N LYS A 220 -18.85 8.06 3.46
CA LYS A 220 -19.19 9.44 3.75
C LYS A 220 -18.70 10.33 2.61
N LYS A 221 -19.63 10.76 1.77
CA LYS A 221 -19.34 11.70 0.68
C LYS A 221 -19.22 13.11 1.27
N ASP A 222 -18.32 13.90 0.70
CA ASP A 222 -18.29 15.31 1.03
C ASP A 222 -19.56 15.97 0.48
N ILE A 223 -20.42 16.42 1.40
CA ILE A 223 -21.71 17.06 1.09
C ILE A 223 -21.46 18.37 0.35
N ILE A 224 -20.39 19.07 0.67
CA ILE A 224 -20.05 20.36 0.07
C ILE A 224 -19.62 20.18 -1.39
N GLU A 225 -18.76 19.20 -1.67
CA GLU A 225 -18.33 18.87 -3.04
C GLU A 225 -19.49 18.39 -3.92
N ASN A 226 -20.48 17.73 -3.33
CA ASN A 226 -21.62 17.17 -4.05
C ASN A 226 -22.91 18.03 -3.96
N ALA A 227 -22.86 19.20 -3.32
CA ALA A 227 -24.03 20.03 -3.08
C ALA A 227 -24.81 20.35 -4.38
N GLU A 228 -24.12 20.65 -5.47
CA GLU A 228 -24.73 20.92 -6.78
C GLU A 228 -25.40 19.67 -7.39
N ALA A 229 -24.78 18.49 -7.23
CA ALA A 229 -25.36 17.23 -7.68
C ALA A 229 -26.59 16.85 -6.85
N VAL A 230 -26.54 17.07 -5.53
CA VAL A 230 -27.67 16.86 -4.62
C VAL A 230 -28.85 17.75 -4.99
N ASP A 231 -28.61 19.03 -5.24
CA ASP A 231 -29.65 19.97 -5.67
C ASP A 231 -30.33 19.51 -6.98
N LYS A 232 -29.54 19.10 -7.96
CA LYS A 232 -30.04 18.57 -9.25
C LYS A 232 -30.88 17.29 -9.08
N LEU A 233 -30.46 16.37 -8.19
CA LEU A 233 -31.20 15.13 -7.91
C LEU A 233 -32.56 15.39 -7.28
N VAL A 234 -32.63 16.32 -6.31
CA VAL A 234 -33.89 16.73 -5.68
C VAL A 234 -34.74 17.53 -6.65
N ALA A 235 -34.14 18.49 -7.37
CA ALA A 235 -34.85 19.39 -8.27
C ALA A 235 -35.47 18.68 -9.49
N SER A 236 -34.87 17.56 -9.92
CA SER A 236 -35.42 16.72 -11.01
C SER A 236 -36.59 15.84 -10.58
N GLY A 237 -36.88 15.73 -9.30
CA GLY A 237 -37.88 14.83 -8.75
C GLY A 237 -37.48 13.35 -8.79
N SER A 238 -36.23 13.04 -9.12
CA SER A 238 -35.72 11.67 -9.14
C SER A 238 -35.55 11.08 -7.76
N PHE A 239 -35.27 11.96 -6.77
CA PHE A 239 -35.08 11.60 -5.36
C PHE A 239 -35.81 12.59 -4.47
N ASN A 240 -36.37 12.08 -3.35
CA ASN A 240 -36.85 12.94 -2.28
C ASN A 240 -35.71 13.33 -1.32
N ARG A 241 -35.97 14.27 -0.43
CA ARG A 241 -34.92 14.78 0.46
C ARG A 241 -34.43 13.74 1.49
N ASN A 242 -35.31 12.83 1.94
CA ASN A 242 -34.93 11.76 2.84
C ASN A 242 -34.04 10.71 2.15
N GLU A 243 -34.35 10.32 0.93
CA GLU A 243 -33.54 9.40 0.12
C GLU A 243 -32.12 9.97 -0.11
N VAL A 244 -32.01 11.27 -0.37
CA VAL A 244 -30.72 11.93 -0.52
C VAL A 244 -29.96 11.99 0.80
N ARG A 245 -30.65 12.19 1.93
CA ARG A 245 -30.02 12.12 3.26
C ARG A 245 -29.42 10.75 3.50
N GLU A 246 -30.15 9.68 3.21
CA GLU A 246 -29.67 8.29 3.33
C GLU A 246 -28.47 8.02 2.40
N LEU A 247 -28.52 8.50 1.14
CA LEU A 247 -27.41 8.40 0.19
C LEU A 247 -26.12 9.12 0.68
N LEU A 248 -26.29 10.18 1.48
CA LEU A 248 -25.18 10.93 2.08
C LEU A 248 -24.76 10.37 3.45
N GLY A 249 -25.38 9.28 3.91
CA GLY A 249 -25.08 8.67 5.21
C GLY A 249 -25.69 9.43 6.40
N ALA A 250 -26.70 10.26 6.18
CA ALA A 250 -27.45 10.92 7.23
C ALA A 250 -28.74 10.15 7.52
N GLU A 251 -29.13 10.08 8.76
CA GLU A 251 -30.38 9.42 9.16
C GLU A 251 -31.60 10.07 8.52
N ARG A 252 -32.60 9.25 8.21
CA ARG A 252 -33.92 9.70 7.78
C ARG A 252 -34.56 10.51 8.87
N VAL A 253 -35.26 11.56 8.49
CA VAL A 253 -36.06 12.39 9.44
C VAL A 253 -37.54 12.06 9.26
N ASP A 254 -38.21 11.76 10.36
CA ASP A 254 -39.66 11.48 10.36
C ASP A 254 -40.45 12.80 10.16
N ASN A 255 -40.48 13.26 8.92
CA ASN A 255 -41.22 14.40 8.47
C ASN A 255 -41.77 14.15 7.06
N PRO A 256 -43.12 14.01 6.90
CA PRO A 256 -43.73 13.72 5.61
C PRO A 256 -43.39 14.72 4.49
N GLU A 257 -43.04 15.96 4.84
CA GLU A 257 -42.64 16.97 3.86
C GLU A 257 -41.29 16.64 3.21
N LEU A 258 -40.41 15.86 3.87
CA LEU A 258 -39.12 15.44 3.32
C LEU A 258 -39.26 14.25 2.39
N ASP A 259 -40.37 13.53 2.42
CA ASP A 259 -40.65 12.39 1.56
C ASP A 259 -41.32 12.78 0.24
N LYS A 260 -41.68 14.07 0.10
CA LYS A 260 -42.26 14.56 -1.14
C LYS A 260 -41.20 14.74 -2.22
N TYR A 261 -41.55 14.26 -3.41
CA TYR A 261 -40.74 14.52 -4.62
C TYR A 261 -41.04 15.94 -5.10
N LEU A 262 -39.99 16.74 -5.24
CA LEU A 262 -40.06 18.11 -5.71
C LEU A 262 -39.61 18.19 -7.14
N ILE A 263 -40.42 18.80 -7.99
CA ILE A 263 -40.05 19.06 -9.39
C ILE A 263 -40.02 20.58 -9.57
N THR A 264 -38.88 21.09 -10.01
CA THR A 264 -38.77 22.53 -10.32
C THR A 264 -39.42 22.80 -11.70
N LYS A 265 -39.84 24.04 -11.91
CA LYS A 265 -40.47 24.45 -13.19
C LYS A 265 -39.60 24.15 -14.42
N ASN A 266 -38.31 24.05 -14.27
CA ASN A 266 -37.39 23.74 -15.37
C ASN A 266 -37.48 22.27 -15.85
N TYR A 267 -38.09 21.37 -15.06
CA TYR A 267 -38.27 19.95 -15.34
C TYR A 267 -39.73 19.55 -15.57
N GLN A 268 -40.64 20.53 -15.71
CA GLN A 268 -42.03 20.25 -16.06
C GLN A 268 -42.12 19.74 -17.52
N SER A 269 -43.03 18.80 -17.75
CA SER A 269 -43.27 18.26 -19.08
C SER A 269 -43.72 19.38 -20.03
N ALA A 270 -43.29 19.28 -21.29
CA ALA A 270 -43.67 20.25 -22.33
C ALA A 270 -45.17 20.31 -22.58
N ASP A 271 -45.93 19.26 -22.19
CA ASP A 271 -47.36 19.16 -22.36
C ASP A 271 -48.16 20.02 -21.33
N GLU A 272 -47.56 20.40 -20.21
CA GLU A 272 -48.21 21.27 -19.20
C GLU A 272 -47.94 22.76 -19.42
N GLY A 273 -47.08 23.11 -20.34
CA GLY A 273 -46.71 24.51 -20.63
C GLY A 273 -47.66 25.27 -21.57
N GLY A 274 -48.73 24.63 -22.06
CA GLY A 274 -49.60 25.18 -23.08
C GLY A 274 -50.90 25.84 -22.68
N GLU A 275 -51.23 25.89 -21.38
CA GLU A 275 -52.49 26.50 -20.90
C GLU A 275 -52.27 27.68 -19.96
N ASN A 276 -51.58 28.69 -20.38
CA ASN A 276 -51.72 30.04 -19.78
C ASN A 276 -51.25 31.12 -20.76
N GLU A 277 -52.06 31.42 -21.75
CA GLU A 277 -52.16 32.73 -22.38
C GLU A 277 -53.62 33.24 -22.24
#